data_888be61d60a707bba3dacc2ace84bf71
#
_entry.id   888be61d60a707bba3dacc2ace84bf71
#
_cell.length_a   1.000
_cell.length_b   1.000
_cell.length_c   1.000
_cell.angle_alpha   90.00
_cell.angle_beta   90.00
_cell.angle_gamma   90.00
#
_symmetry.space_group_name_H-M   'P 1'
#
loop_
_entity.id
_entity.type
_entity.pdbx_description
1 polymer ?
#
loop_
_entity_poly.entity_id
_entity_poly.type
_entity_poly.pdbx_seq_one_letter_code
_entity_poly.pdbx_strand_id
1 'polypeptide(L)'
;MLFRSDGFLEFLREITKHYGALFIFDEVITGFRLALGGAQEYFHITPDLSTFGKIIGGGMPVGAYGGREDIMRMVSPDGPVYQAGTLSGNPIATAAGLATLRILEADTDIYMRLQENTAMLADAVRHAAGNRVHVNQIGSLMSIFFTGEDMTDRKSVV
;
A
#
# COMPACT_ATOMS: atom_id res chain seq x y z
N MET A 1 5.17 6.03 3.72
CA MET A 1 5.84 5.77 2.44
C MET A 1 6.38 7.03 1.77
N LEU A 2 5.68 8.14 1.76
CA LEU A 2 6.12 9.40 1.14
C LEU A 2 7.28 10.11 1.87
N PHE A 3 7.73 9.59 3.00
CA PHE A 3 8.73 10.18 3.91
C PHE A 3 9.86 9.22 4.26
N ARG A 4 10.31 8.39 3.33
CA ARG A 4 11.33 7.40 3.64
C ARG A 4 12.67 7.77 3.06
N SER A 5 13.72 7.53 3.88
CA SER A 5 15.09 7.52 3.42
C SER A 5 15.35 6.27 2.57
N ASP A 6 16.24 6.39 1.61
CA ASP A 6 16.71 5.25 0.81
C ASP A 6 17.31 4.17 1.73
N GLY A 7 17.04 2.91 1.41
CA GLY A 7 17.52 1.76 2.20
C GLY A 7 16.75 1.48 3.50
N PHE A 8 15.72 2.28 3.83
CA PHE A 8 14.99 2.10 5.10
C PHE A 8 14.20 0.78 5.16
N LEU A 9 13.56 0.38 4.06
CA LEU A 9 12.80 -0.88 4.01
C LEU A 9 13.70 -2.10 4.07
N GLU A 10 14.81 -2.05 3.35
CA GLU A 10 15.84 -3.06 3.34
C GLU A 10 16.41 -3.24 4.75
N PHE A 11 16.75 -2.13 5.42
CA PHE A 11 17.19 -2.14 6.81
C PHE A 11 16.15 -2.78 7.74
N LEU A 12 14.87 -2.42 7.60
CA LEU A 12 13.80 -3.02 8.41
C LEU A 12 13.67 -4.52 8.16
N ARG A 13 13.77 -4.97 6.89
CA ARG A 13 13.74 -6.40 6.57
C ARG A 13 14.92 -7.16 7.20
N GLU A 14 16.11 -6.60 7.13
CA GLU A 14 17.31 -7.21 7.70
C GLU A 14 17.27 -7.25 9.22
N ILE A 15 16.93 -6.15 9.87
CA ILE A 15 16.94 -6.07 11.34
C ILE A 15 15.85 -6.96 11.96
N THR A 16 14.64 -7.01 11.35
CA THR A 16 13.59 -7.90 11.82
C THR A 16 13.97 -9.36 11.67
N LYS A 17 14.61 -9.73 10.55
CA LYS A 17 15.13 -11.08 10.34
C LYS A 17 16.22 -11.43 11.36
N HIS A 18 17.13 -10.51 11.65
CA HIS A 18 18.21 -10.69 12.61
C HIS A 18 17.69 -11.01 14.03
N TYR A 19 16.64 -10.29 14.45
CA TYR A 19 16.05 -10.49 15.78
C TYR A 19 14.90 -11.50 15.83
N GLY A 20 14.60 -12.19 14.73
CA GLY A 20 13.49 -13.15 14.66
C GLY A 20 12.11 -12.49 14.82
N ALA A 21 11.99 -11.22 14.52
CA ALA A 21 10.74 -10.49 14.55
C ALA A 21 10.00 -10.60 13.19
N LEU A 22 8.67 -10.61 13.21
CA LEU A 22 7.88 -10.60 11.99
C LEU A 22 7.88 -9.20 11.37
N PHE A 23 8.11 -9.15 10.06
CA PHE A 23 8.00 -7.93 9.28
C PHE A 23 6.65 -7.90 8.57
N ILE A 24 5.78 -6.98 8.97
CA ILE A 24 4.41 -6.87 8.45
C ILE A 24 4.29 -5.62 7.60
N PHE A 25 3.84 -5.77 6.34
CA PHE A 25 3.47 -4.65 5.48
C PHE A 25 1.98 -4.33 5.62
N ASP A 26 1.69 -3.10 6.02
CA ASP A 26 0.35 -2.54 5.88
C ASP A 26 0.16 -2.01 4.46
N GLU A 27 -0.40 -2.87 3.61
CA GLU A 27 -0.72 -2.58 2.21
C GLU A 27 -2.16 -2.08 2.02
N VAL A 28 -2.83 -1.65 3.07
CA VAL A 28 -4.22 -1.17 2.99
C VAL A 28 -4.38 0.00 2.01
N ILE A 29 -3.35 0.86 1.86
CA ILE A 29 -3.35 1.95 0.87
C ILE A 29 -2.54 1.57 -0.38
N THR A 30 -1.44 0.88 -0.21
CA THR A 30 -0.42 0.65 -1.25
C THR A 30 -0.66 -0.60 -2.07
N GLY A 31 -1.33 -1.60 -1.49
CA GLY A 31 -1.71 -2.82 -2.18
C GLY A 31 -2.60 -2.53 -3.39
N PHE A 32 -2.24 -3.06 -4.54
CA PHE A 32 -2.92 -2.83 -5.82
C PHE A 32 -2.99 -1.35 -6.26
N ARG A 33 -2.26 -0.46 -5.57
CA ARG A 33 -2.21 0.98 -5.86
C ARG A 33 -0.90 1.40 -6.52
N LEU A 34 0.24 0.96 -6.00
CA LEU A 34 1.56 1.30 -6.55
C LEU A 34 1.94 0.40 -7.72
N ALA A 35 1.59 -0.87 -7.62
CA ALA A 35 1.74 -1.91 -8.62
C ALA A 35 0.67 -2.98 -8.36
N LEU A 36 0.55 -3.98 -9.22
CA LEU A 36 -0.36 -5.10 -9.02
C LEU A 36 -0.02 -5.86 -7.73
N GLY A 37 1.26 -6.09 -7.45
CA GLY A 37 1.76 -6.66 -6.20
C GLY A 37 1.99 -5.64 -5.07
N GLY A 38 1.49 -4.39 -5.22
CA GLY A 38 1.57 -3.38 -4.17
C GLY A 38 2.97 -2.82 -3.93
N ALA A 39 3.23 -2.39 -2.68
CA ALA A 39 4.53 -1.87 -2.27
C ALA A 39 5.60 -2.96 -2.24
N GLN A 40 5.23 -4.20 -2.00
CA GLN A 40 6.15 -5.35 -2.03
C GLN A 40 6.83 -5.46 -3.40
N GLU A 41 6.04 -5.42 -4.47
CA GLU A 41 6.53 -5.43 -5.85
C GLU A 41 7.32 -4.16 -6.15
N TYR A 42 6.76 -3.00 -5.84
CA TYR A 42 7.35 -1.70 -6.15
C TYR A 42 8.73 -1.49 -5.53
N PHE A 43 8.94 -1.98 -4.30
CA PHE A 43 10.20 -1.84 -3.56
C PHE A 43 11.05 -3.11 -3.55
N HIS A 44 10.60 -4.19 -4.20
CA HIS A 44 11.28 -5.50 -4.21
C HIS A 44 11.56 -6.04 -2.81
N ILE A 45 10.62 -5.86 -1.87
CA ILE A 45 10.72 -6.30 -0.48
C ILE A 45 9.63 -7.33 -0.20
N THR A 46 10.01 -8.49 0.32
CA THR A 46 9.06 -9.52 0.76
C THR A 46 8.89 -9.48 2.28
N PRO A 47 7.74 -9.08 2.82
CA PRO A 47 7.43 -9.14 4.24
C PRO A 47 7.07 -10.58 4.67
N ASP A 48 6.94 -10.79 5.98
CA ASP A 48 6.42 -12.05 6.52
C ASP A 48 4.89 -12.12 6.42
N LEU A 49 4.22 -10.99 6.62
CA LEU A 49 2.77 -10.82 6.48
C LEU A 49 2.44 -9.49 5.79
N SER A 50 1.29 -9.45 5.13
CA SER A 50 0.72 -8.24 4.56
C SER A 50 -0.75 -8.10 4.90
N THR A 51 -1.21 -6.87 5.11
CA THR A 51 -2.63 -6.54 5.28
C THR A 51 -3.13 -5.74 4.09
N PHE A 52 -4.35 -6.01 3.64
CA PHE A 52 -4.96 -5.39 2.47
C PHE A 52 -6.36 -4.85 2.79
N GLY A 53 -6.77 -3.84 2.04
CA GLY A 53 -8.10 -3.24 2.12
C GLY A 53 -8.35 -2.32 0.93
N LYS A 54 -9.27 -1.39 1.06
CA LYS A 54 -9.58 -0.37 0.04
C LYS A 54 -9.79 -0.98 -1.36
N ILE A 55 -8.80 -0.91 -2.24
CA ILE A 55 -8.89 -1.32 -3.65
C ILE A 55 -9.36 -2.76 -3.80
N ILE A 56 -8.92 -3.68 -2.93
CA ILE A 56 -9.35 -5.09 -3.01
C ILE A 56 -10.86 -5.28 -2.84
N GLY A 57 -11.57 -4.30 -2.29
CA GLY A 57 -13.01 -4.34 -2.11
C GLY A 57 -13.82 -3.81 -3.29
N GLY A 58 -13.16 -3.18 -4.28
CA GLY A 58 -13.89 -2.56 -5.41
C GLY A 58 -14.90 -1.51 -4.96
N GLY A 59 -14.61 -0.76 -3.89
CA GLY A 59 -15.49 0.22 -3.25
C GLY A 59 -16.33 -0.35 -2.11
N MET A 60 -16.35 -1.66 -1.90
CA MET A 60 -17.06 -2.32 -0.81
C MET A 60 -16.15 -2.55 0.40
N PRO A 61 -16.72 -2.64 1.63
CA PRO A 61 -15.93 -2.88 2.84
C PRO A 61 -15.36 -4.30 2.86
N VAL A 62 -14.04 -4.41 2.73
CA VAL A 62 -13.31 -5.67 2.81
C VAL A 62 -11.94 -5.43 3.43
N GLY A 63 -11.45 -6.41 4.15
CA GLY A 63 -10.08 -6.50 4.61
C GLY A 63 -9.57 -7.92 4.39
N ALA A 64 -8.28 -8.04 4.12
CA ALA A 64 -7.60 -9.31 4.00
C ALA A 64 -6.20 -9.22 4.62
N TYR A 65 -5.67 -10.35 4.99
CA TYR A 65 -4.28 -10.50 5.36
C TYR A 65 -3.75 -11.84 4.84
N GLY A 66 -2.46 -11.92 4.67
CA GLY A 66 -1.80 -13.12 4.19
C GLY A 66 -0.29 -13.00 4.31
N GLY A 67 0.42 -14.07 4.01
CA GLY A 67 1.88 -14.09 4.05
C GLY A 67 2.42 -15.51 4.16
N ARG A 68 3.50 -15.67 4.93
CA ARG A 68 4.19 -16.95 5.10
C ARG A 68 3.24 -18.07 5.50
N GLU A 69 3.37 -19.20 4.83
CA GLU A 69 2.51 -20.37 5.02
C GLU A 69 2.54 -20.90 6.46
N ASP A 70 3.71 -20.94 7.10
CA ASP A 70 3.87 -21.41 8.47
C ASP A 70 3.10 -20.54 9.48
N ILE A 71 2.97 -19.24 9.22
CA ILE A 71 2.18 -18.33 10.03
C ILE A 71 0.68 -18.49 9.72
N MET A 72 0.34 -18.54 8.44
CA MET A 72 -1.07 -18.62 8.01
C MET A 72 -1.72 -19.94 8.42
N ARG A 73 -0.98 -21.03 8.50
CA ARG A 73 -1.45 -22.31 9.06
C ARG A 73 -1.80 -22.29 10.55
N MET A 74 -1.43 -21.22 11.26
CA MET A 74 -1.88 -21.02 12.66
C MET A 74 -3.35 -20.56 12.73
N VAL A 75 -3.93 -20.09 11.63
CA VAL A 75 -5.31 -19.62 11.60
C VAL A 75 -6.28 -20.79 11.45
N SER A 76 -7.39 -20.75 12.19
CA SER A 76 -8.46 -21.73 12.09
C SER A 76 -9.01 -21.85 10.65
N PRO A 77 -9.32 -23.06 10.15
CA PRO A 77 -9.43 -24.34 10.88
C PRO A 77 -8.10 -25.10 11.04
N ASP A 78 -7.03 -24.71 10.36
CA ASP A 78 -5.76 -25.45 10.35
C ASP A 78 -5.01 -25.28 11.66
N GLY A 79 -5.14 -24.16 12.35
CA GLY A 79 -4.47 -23.84 13.59
C GLY A 79 -5.40 -23.31 14.69
N PRO A 80 -4.84 -23.00 15.86
CA PRO A 80 -5.60 -22.61 17.05
C PRO A 80 -6.07 -21.15 17.05
N VAL A 81 -5.62 -20.32 16.12
CA VAL A 81 -5.94 -18.89 16.09
C VAL A 81 -7.30 -18.69 15.44
N TYR A 82 -8.29 -18.40 16.26
CA TYR A 82 -9.64 -18.08 15.77
C TYR A 82 -9.69 -16.70 15.12
N GLN A 83 -10.28 -16.64 13.94
CA GLN A 83 -10.53 -15.40 13.22
C GLN A 83 -11.95 -15.45 12.62
N ALA A 84 -12.75 -14.43 12.88
CA ALA A 84 -14.07 -14.28 12.32
C ALA A 84 -14.46 -12.80 12.18
N GLY A 85 -15.36 -12.53 11.25
CA GLY A 85 -15.95 -11.23 11.06
C GLY A 85 -17.32 -11.37 10.39
N THR A 86 -18.31 -10.62 10.85
CA THR A 86 -19.69 -10.70 10.36
C THR A 86 -19.77 -10.49 8.84
N LEU A 87 -18.94 -9.63 8.29
CA LEU A 87 -18.89 -9.31 6.87
C LEU A 87 -17.82 -10.09 6.09
N SER A 88 -17.08 -10.99 6.76
CA SER A 88 -16.05 -11.79 6.09
C SER A 88 -16.68 -12.66 5.01
N GLY A 89 -16.11 -12.62 3.80
CA GLY A 89 -16.62 -13.37 2.65
C GLY A 89 -17.97 -12.86 2.11
N ASN A 90 -18.37 -11.64 2.45
CA ASN A 90 -19.60 -11.06 1.89
C ASN A 90 -19.58 -11.15 0.36
N PRO A 91 -20.59 -11.79 -0.27
CA PRO A 91 -20.58 -12.09 -1.71
C PRO A 91 -20.55 -10.84 -2.58
N ILE A 92 -21.16 -9.73 -2.16
CA ILE A 92 -21.15 -8.48 -2.91
C ILE A 92 -19.74 -7.87 -2.90
N ALA A 93 -19.11 -7.79 -1.72
CA ALA A 93 -17.75 -7.27 -1.58
C ALA A 93 -16.74 -8.15 -2.32
N THR A 94 -16.90 -9.46 -2.25
CA THR A 94 -16.03 -10.42 -2.96
C THR A 94 -16.19 -10.28 -4.48
N ALA A 95 -17.42 -10.17 -4.98
CA ALA A 95 -17.67 -10.00 -6.42
C ALA A 95 -17.13 -8.66 -6.95
N ALA A 96 -17.34 -7.55 -6.22
CA ALA A 96 -16.82 -6.24 -6.57
C ALA A 96 -15.28 -6.22 -6.56
N GLY A 97 -14.66 -6.79 -5.52
CA GLY A 97 -13.22 -6.94 -5.42
C GLY A 97 -12.63 -7.76 -6.55
N LEU A 98 -13.21 -8.92 -6.84
CA LEU A 98 -12.78 -9.78 -7.95
C LEU A 98 -12.87 -9.06 -9.30
N ALA A 99 -13.95 -8.32 -9.56
CA ALA A 99 -14.09 -7.54 -10.79
C ALA A 99 -12.98 -6.46 -10.89
N THR A 100 -12.71 -5.76 -9.80
CA THR A 100 -11.64 -4.75 -9.74
C THR A 100 -10.27 -5.35 -10.00
N LEU A 101 -9.93 -6.44 -9.32
CA LEU A 101 -8.62 -7.10 -9.48
C LEU A 101 -8.42 -7.63 -10.91
N ARG A 102 -9.47 -8.18 -11.53
CA ARG A 102 -9.42 -8.62 -12.95
C ARG A 102 -9.15 -7.46 -13.91
N ILE A 103 -9.72 -6.28 -13.66
CA ILE A 103 -9.43 -5.09 -14.47
C ILE A 103 -7.97 -4.68 -14.32
N LEU A 104 -7.45 -4.64 -13.09
CA LEU A 104 -6.05 -4.30 -12.82
C LEU A 104 -5.06 -5.29 -13.43
N GLU A 105 -5.39 -6.58 -13.41
CA GLU A 105 -4.57 -7.64 -14.00
C GLU A 105 -4.57 -7.59 -15.53
N ALA A 106 -5.71 -7.28 -16.14
CA ALA A 106 -5.87 -7.24 -17.59
C ALA A 106 -5.26 -5.97 -18.22
N ASP A 107 -5.20 -4.87 -17.50
CA ASP A 107 -4.72 -3.57 -18.00
C ASP A 107 -3.29 -3.30 -17.51
N THR A 108 -2.31 -3.79 -18.25
CA THR A 108 -0.88 -3.67 -17.91
C THR A 108 -0.37 -2.23 -17.83
N ASP A 109 -1.04 -1.29 -18.51
CA ASP A 109 -0.62 0.11 -18.58
C ASP A 109 -1.29 1.00 -17.54
N ILE A 110 -2.22 0.45 -16.74
CA ILE A 110 -3.02 1.24 -15.80
C ILE A 110 -2.15 2.00 -14.79
N TYR A 111 -1.10 1.37 -14.27
CA TYR A 111 -0.22 1.98 -13.28
C TYR A 111 0.62 3.12 -13.87
N MET A 112 1.07 2.98 -15.10
CA MET A 112 1.77 4.03 -15.83
C MET A 112 0.86 5.25 -16.04
N ARG A 113 -0.34 5.04 -16.56
CA ARG A 113 -1.33 6.13 -16.78
C ARG A 113 -1.72 6.83 -15.47
N LEU A 114 -1.90 6.07 -14.39
CA LEU A 114 -2.21 6.64 -13.06
C LEU A 114 -1.04 7.48 -12.52
N GLN A 115 0.19 7.03 -12.71
CA GLN A 115 1.39 7.79 -12.34
C GLN A 115 1.53 9.08 -13.15
N GLU A 116 1.34 9.02 -14.46
CA GLU A 116 1.39 10.18 -15.35
C GLU A 116 0.31 11.22 -14.98
N ASN A 117 -0.93 10.79 -14.78
CA ASN A 117 -2.02 11.66 -14.34
C ASN A 117 -1.72 12.32 -12.98
N THR A 118 -1.13 11.58 -12.06
CA THR A 118 -0.75 12.11 -10.75
C THR A 118 0.41 13.10 -10.87
N ALA A 119 1.39 12.85 -11.75
CA ALA A 119 2.48 13.76 -12.02
C ALA A 119 1.97 15.09 -12.61
N MET A 120 1.08 15.02 -13.60
CA MET A 120 0.45 16.22 -14.18
C MET A 120 -0.28 17.05 -13.12
N LEU A 121 -1.03 16.39 -12.22
CA LEU A 121 -1.73 17.08 -11.14
C LEU A 121 -0.74 17.70 -10.13
N ALA A 122 0.30 16.95 -9.75
CA ALA A 122 1.34 17.44 -8.84
C ALA A 122 2.05 18.68 -9.41
N ASP A 123 2.38 18.66 -10.69
CA ASP A 123 3.02 19.79 -11.37
C ASP A 123 2.10 21.00 -11.49
N ALA A 124 0.82 20.79 -11.78
CA ALA A 124 -0.17 21.86 -11.78
C ALA A 124 -0.29 22.53 -10.39
N VAL A 125 -0.30 21.74 -9.33
CA VAL A 125 -0.32 22.24 -7.94
C VAL A 125 0.96 23.03 -7.62
N ARG A 126 2.13 22.49 -7.95
CA ARG A 126 3.42 23.18 -7.76
C ARG A 126 3.45 24.51 -8.53
N HIS A 127 2.97 24.51 -9.77
CA HIS A 127 2.93 25.72 -10.59
C HIS A 127 1.99 26.78 -10.01
N ALA A 128 0.78 26.39 -9.59
CA ALA A 128 -0.22 27.33 -9.08
C ALA A 128 0.14 27.88 -7.69
N ALA A 129 0.76 27.08 -6.83
CA ALA A 129 1.05 27.45 -5.45
C ALA A 129 2.48 27.99 -5.23
N GLY A 130 3.40 27.70 -6.16
CA GLY A 130 4.82 28.06 -6.07
C GLY A 130 5.47 27.47 -4.81
N ASN A 131 6.29 28.25 -4.13
CA ASN A 131 7.00 27.87 -2.91
C ASN A 131 6.12 27.79 -1.64
N ARG A 132 4.80 27.93 -1.77
CA ARG A 132 3.88 27.81 -0.62
C ARG A 132 3.47 26.38 -0.32
N VAL A 133 3.82 25.44 -1.19
CA VAL A 133 3.50 24.02 -1.02
C VAL A 133 4.69 23.15 -1.32
N HIS A 134 4.81 22.05 -0.58
CA HIS A 134 5.65 20.91 -0.92
C HIS A 134 4.76 19.75 -1.33
N VAL A 135 5.10 19.07 -2.43
CA VAL A 135 4.34 17.93 -2.96
C VAL A 135 5.22 16.71 -3.03
N ASN A 136 4.93 15.73 -2.18
CA ASN A 136 5.52 14.40 -2.27
C ASN A 136 4.67 13.49 -3.15
N GLN A 137 5.30 12.71 -4.02
CA GLN A 137 4.63 11.79 -4.93
C GLN A 137 5.37 10.45 -4.99
N ILE A 138 4.60 9.37 -5.08
CA ILE A 138 5.08 8.03 -5.41
C ILE A 138 4.01 7.30 -6.20
N GLY A 139 4.32 6.88 -7.44
CA GLY A 139 3.33 6.30 -8.35
C GLY A 139 2.08 7.18 -8.45
N SER A 140 0.92 6.60 -8.16
CA SER A 140 -0.38 7.29 -8.15
C SER A 140 -0.77 7.89 -6.79
N LEU A 141 0.15 7.97 -5.85
CA LEU A 141 -0.07 8.59 -4.54
C LEU A 141 0.65 9.93 -4.48
N MET A 142 -0.03 10.95 -3.98
CA MET A 142 0.60 12.23 -3.68
C MET A 142 0.06 12.82 -2.37
N SER A 143 0.88 13.66 -1.73
CA SER A 143 0.49 14.47 -0.57
C SER A 143 0.96 15.90 -0.77
N ILE A 144 0.09 16.84 -0.42
CA ILE A 144 0.36 18.27 -0.51
C ILE A 144 0.52 18.80 0.91
N PHE A 145 1.61 19.50 1.16
CA PHE A 145 1.92 20.18 2.41
C PHE A 145 1.97 21.68 2.19
N PHE A 146 1.27 22.43 3.02
CA PHE A 146 1.24 23.90 2.93
C PHE A 146 2.46 24.51 3.64
N THR A 147 3.64 24.24 3.10
CA THR A 147 4.93 24.74 3.57
C THR A 147 5.89 24.91 2.39
N GLY A 148 6.85 25.80 2.52
CA GLY A 148 7.94 25.94 1.57
C GLY A 148 9.18 25.07 1.88
N GLU A 149 9.12 24.29 2.98
CA GLU A 149 10.21 23.43 3.40
C GLU A 149 10.08 22.01 2.82
N ASP A 150 11.20 21.33 2.66
CA ASP A 150 11.21 19.93 2.23
C ASP A 150 10.65 19.03 3.33
N MET A 151 9.66 18.24 2.98
CA MET A 151 8.98 17.32 3.88
C MET A 151 9.60 15.94 3.78
N THR A 152 10.56 15.66 4.65
CA THR A 152 11.34 14.42 4.64
C THR A 152 10.92 13.41 5.71
N ASP A 153 10.22 13.87 6.75
CA ASP A 153 9.71 13.00 7.80
C ASP A 153 8.36 13.50 8.38
N ARG A 154 7.77 12.71 9.28
CA ARG A 154 6.51 13.06 9.93
C ARG A 154 6.64 14.28 10.88
N LYS A 155 7.81 14.54 11.44
CA LYS A 155 8.02 15.64 12.37
C LYS A 155 8.00 16.99 11.66
N SER A 156 8.33 16.99 10.38
CA SER A 156 8.26 18.19 9.52
C SER A 156 6.81 18.66 9.26
N VAL A 157 5.79 17.88 9.65
CA VAL A 157 4.36 18.17 9.42
C VAL A 157 3.70 18.93 10.59
N VAL A 158 4.40 19.14 11.71
CA VAL A 158 3.83 19.73 12.93
C VAL A 158 4.24 21.19 13.07
#